data_c05289d17aefbdb892fcff6e3f152bbe
#
_entry.id   c05289d17aefbdb892fcff6e3f152bbe
#
_cell.length_a   1.000
_cell.length_b   1.000
_cell.length_c   1.000
_cell.angle_alpha   90.00
_cell.angle_beta   90.00
_cell.angle_gamma   90.00
#
_symmetry.space_group_name_H-M   'P 1'
#
loop_
_entity.id
_entity.type
_entity.pdbx_description
1 polymer ?
#
loop_
_entity_poly.entity_id
_entity_poly.type
_entity_poly.pdbx_seq_one_letter_code
_entity_poly.pdbx_strand_id
1 'polypeptide(L)'
;GEFLPAVSIHPSKPDAREELERCLAAGARVLKLLPNVHNVDCSAPRHRDFWKAMAQGGMILLAHTGGEATLPVLSKHLESPETLRLPLECGVTCIAAHGAGRNAPLGAHHTPALIRMMRDYPHLYADNSALTSFNRHVTLPELLRSGLHDQVLHGSDYPVPVVPWGPWLSGCY
;
A
#
# COMPACT_ATOMS: atom_id res chain seq x y z
N GLY A 1 -21.07 5.17 -13.73
CA GLY A 1 -19.88 5.27 -12.90
C GLY A 1 -18.65 5.11 -13.77
N GLU A 2 -17.68 5.94 -13.55
CA GLU A 2 -16.42 5.89 -14.30
C GLU A 2 -15.35 5.18 -13.46
N PHE A 3 -14.55 4.34 -14.09
CA PHE A 3 -13.39 3.73 -13.48
C PHE A 3 -12.17 4.63 -13.70
N LEU A 4 -11.42 4.89 -12.63
CA LEU A 4 -10.10 5.51 -12.74
C LEU A 4 -9.06 4.40 -12.93
N PRO A 5 -8.28 4.42 -14.02
CA PRO A 5 -7.28 3.39 -14.26
C PRO A 5 -6.12 3.56 -13.28
N ALA A 6 -5.68 2.44 -12.71
CA ALA A 6 -4.40 2.33 -12.03
C ALA A 6 -3.36 1.76 -13.01
N VAL A 7 -2.14 2.26 -12.92
CA VAL A 7 -1.00 1.79 -13.72
C VAL A 7 0.05 1.14 -12.83
N SER A 8 0.98 0.42 -13.42
CA SER A 8 2.13 -0.12 -12.71
C SER A 8 3.40 0.20 -13.49
N ILE A 9 4.31 0.94 -12.85
CA ILE A 9 5.58 1.36 -13.43
C ILE A 9 6.68 0.96 -12.46
N HIS A 10 7.68 0.23 -12.94
CA HIS A 10 8.83 -0.12 -12.12
C HIS A 10 9.83 1.04 -12.10
N PRO A 11 10.07 1.70 -10.94
CA PRO A 11 10.83 2.96 -10.89
C PRO A 11 12.32 2.83 -11.27
N SER A 12 12.84 1.60 -11.35
CA SER A 12 14.23 1.37 -11.78
C SER A 12 14.38 1.14 -13.29
N LYS A 13 13.29 1.17 -14.07
CA LYS A 13 13.43 1.08 -15.53
C LYS A 13 14.05 2.37 -16.08
N PRO A 14 14.87 2.28 -17.14
CA PRO A 14 15.47 3.46 -17.76
C PRO A 14 14.45 4.49 -18.25
N ASP A 15 13.31 4.03 -18.73
CA ASP A 15 12.19 4.82 -19.29
C ASP A 15 11.08 5.12 -18.26
N ALA A 16 11.32 4.82 -16.97
CA ALA A 16 10.27 4.95 -15.92
C ALA A 16 9.68 6.37 -15.84
N ARG A 17 10.50 7.41 -16.04
CA ARG A 17 10.08 8.80 -15.99
C ARG A 17 9.17 9.16 -17.18
N GLU A 18 9.56 8.77 -18.37
CA GLU A 18 8.81 9.00 -19.61
C GLU A 18 7.47 8.27 -19.56
N GLU A 19 7.48 7.03 -19.07
CA GLU A 19 6.27 6.23 -18.90
C GLU A 19 5.32 6.85 -17.87
N LEU A 20 5.85 7.40 -16.77
CA LEU A 20 5.06 8.12 -15.78
C LEU A 20 4.36 9.33 -16.41
N GLU A 21 5.09 10.15 -17.16
CA GLU A 21 4.57 11.33 -17.84
C GLU A 21 3.48 10.95 -18.88
N ARG A 22 3.72 9.88 -19.64
CA ARG A 22 2.74 9.33 -20.58
C ARG A 22 1.45 8.88 -19.88
N CYS A 23 1.57 8.18 -18.77
CA CYS A 23 0.42 7.72 -18.00
C CYS A 23 -0.38 8.87 -17.37
N LEU A 24 0.32 9.88 -16.84
CA LEU A 24 -0.32 11.10 -16.32
C LEU A 24 -1.09 11.85 -17.41
N ALA A 25 -0.49 12.01 -18.59
CA ALA A 25 -1.14 12.64 -19.75
C ALA A 25 -2.38 11.86 -20.22
N ALA A 26 -2.36 10.53 -20.08
CA ALA A 26 -3.50 9.66 -20.36
C ALA A 26 -4.58 9.67 -19.26
N GLY A 27 -4.40 10.44 -18.18
CA GLY A 27 -5.37 10.56 -17.09
C GLY A 27 -5.23 9.58 -15.96
N ALA A 28 -4.18 8.74 -15.92
CA ALA A 28 -3.92 7.87 -14.76
C ALA A 28 -3.62 8.69 -13.52
N ARG A 29 -4.13 8.24 -12.36
CA ARG A 29 -3.97 8.93 -11.07
C ARG A 29 -3.47 8.02 -9.95
N VAL A 30 -3.38 6.73 -10.20
CA VAL A 30 -2.93 5.74 -9.21
C VAL A 30 -1.86 4.87 -9.83
N LEU A 31 -0.74 4.73 -9.12
CA LEU A 31 0.32 3.78 -9.43
C LEU A 31 0.28 2.64 -8.40
N LYS A 32 0.01 1.41 -8.86
CA LYS A 32 0.06 0.20 -8.03
C LYS A 32 1.44 -0.42 -8.06
N LEU A 33 2.01 -0.67 -6.89
CA LEU A 33 3.25 -1.44 -6.71
C LEU A 33 3.06 -2.59 -5.72
N LEU A 34 3.82 -3.66 -5.93
CA LEU A 34 4.04 -4.73 -4.98
C LEU A 34 5.55 -4.77 -4.67
N PRO A 35 6.04 -3.96 -3.72
CA PRO A 35 7.47 -3.78 -3.48
C PRO A 35 8.21 -5.10 -3.25
N ASN A 36 7.64 -6.00 -2.45
CA ASN A 36 8.22 -7.30 -2.11
C ASN A 36 8.25 -8.32 -3.27
N VAL A 37 7.29 -8.21 -4.21
CA VAL A 37 7.19 -9.08 -5.41
C VAL A 37 8.01 -8.50 -6.56
N HIS A 38 7.89 -7.19 -6.80
CA HIS A 38 8.61 -6.50 -7.87
C HIS A 38 10.08 -6.22 -7.52
N ASN A 39 10.52 -6.54 -6.30
CA ASN A 39 11.85 -6.19 -5.77
C ASN A 39 12.17 -4.70 -5.88
N VAL A 40 11.20 -3.86 -5.54
CA VAL A 40 11.33 -2.40 -5.54
C VAL A 40 11.49 -1.92 -4.11
N ASP A 41 12.70 -1.51 -3.75
CA ASP A 41 12.90 -0.73 -2.53
C ASP A 41 12.48 0.73 -2.78
N CYS A 42 11.27 1.08 -2.33
CA CYS A 42 10.74 2.44 -2.49
C CYS A 42 11.57 3.48 -1.74
N SER A 43 12.32 3.09 -0.69
CA SER A 43 13.17 3.98 0.11
C SER A 43 14.54 4.22 -0.53
N ALA A 44 14.87 3.51 -1.62
CA ALA A 44 16.17 3.64 -2.26
C ALA A 44 16.37 5.06 -2.85
N PRO A 45 17.47 5.77 -2.49
CA PRO A 45 17.70 7.15 -2.91
C PRO A 45 17.66 7.37 -4.43
N ARG A 46 18.00 6.33 -5.22
CA ARG A 46 17.96 6.39 -6.69
C ARG A 46 16.55 6.64 -7.26
N HIS A 47 15.50 6.40 -6.50
CA HIS A 47 14.11 6.61 -6.94
C HIS A 47 13.57 8.00 -6.57
N ARG A 48 14.35 8.86 -5.90
CA ARG A 48 13.90 10.17 -5.41
C ARG A 48 13.30 11.05 -6.51
N ASP A 49 13.93 11.10 -7.67
CA ASP A 49 13.45 11.96 -8.77
C ASP A 49 12.17 11.41 -9.40
N PHE A 50 12.01 10.09 -9.43
CA PHE A 50 10.76 9.46 -9.84
C PHE A 50 9.61 9.82 -8.89
N TRP A 51 9.84 9.72 -7.56
CA TRP A 51 8.83 10.08 -6.57
C TRP A 51 8.48 11.57 -6.60
N LYS A 52 9.44 12.46 -6.81
CA LYS A 52 9.17 13.90 -6.97
C LYS A 52 8.31 14.18 -8.20
N ALA A 53 8.60 13.53 -9.32
CA ALA A 53 7.79 13.68 -10.52
C ALA A 53 6.36 13.16 -10.33
N MET A 54 6.23 12.04 -9.63
CA MET A 54 4.94 11.45 -9.28
C MET A 54 4.11 12.40 -8.40
N ALA A 55 4.74 13.02 -7.37
CA ALA A 55 4.11 14.02 -6.52
C ALA A 55 3.67 15.27 -7.29
N GLN A 56 4.54 15.78 -8.17
CA GLN A 56 4.22 16.93 -9.05
C GLN A 56 3.04 16.66 -9.98
N GLY A 57 2.93 15.41 -10.46
CA GLY A 57 1.81 14.97 -11.29
C GLY A 57 0.52 14.64 -10.52
N GLY A 58 0.55 14.71 -9.19
CA GLY A 58 -0.60 14.37 -8.34
C GLY A 58 -0.99 12.88 -8.40
N MET A 59 -0.06 12.00 -8.76
CA MET A 59 -0.31 10.56 -8.79
C MET A 59 -0.14 9.94 -7.40
N ILE A 60 -1.07 9.10 -7.00
CA ILE A 60 -1.11 8.39 -5.72
C ILE A 60 -0.34 7.07 -5.84
N LEU A 61 0.46 6.72 -4.84
CA LEU A 61 1.09 5.41 -4.72
C LEU A 61 0.20 4.47 -3.90
N LEU A 62 -0.35 3.44 -4.54
CA LEU A 62 -0.99 2.31 -3.87
C LEU A 62 0.03 1.16 -3.77
N ALA A 63 0.66 1.03 -2.63
CA ALA A 63 1.68 0.03 -2.38
C ALA A 63 1.13 -1.18 -1.61
N HIS A 64 1.41 -2.39 -2.11
CA HIS A 64 1.21 -3.59 -1.30
C HIS A 64 2.12 -3.53 -0.06
N THR A 65 1.56 -3.75 1.12
CA THR A 65 2.30 -3.79 2.39
C THR A 65 1.85 -4.98 3.23
N GLY A 66 2.73 -5.44 4.11
CA GLY A 66 2.50 -6.68 4.86
C GLY A 66 2.76 -7.93 4.04
N GLY A 67 2.39 -9.07 4.58
CA GLY A 67 2.68 -10.37 3.97
C GLY A 67 1.93 -10.62 2.68
N GLU A 68 2.59 -11.28 1.72
CA GLU A 68 2.03 -11.77 0.46
C GLU A 68 2.06 -13.30 0.44
N ALA A 69 0.99 -13.95 -0.03
CA ALA A 69 0.88 -15.41 -0.10
C ALA A 69 0.41 -15.92 -1.47
N THR A 70 -0.01 -15.04 -2.36
CA THR A 70 -0.55 -15.42 -3.67
C THR A 70 0.52 -15.39 -4.76
N LEU A 71 1.57 -14.59 -4.57
CA LEU A 71 2.66 -14.40 -5.51
C LEU A 71 4.02 -14.74 -4.88
N PRO A 72 5.00 -15.17 -5.68
CA PRO A 72 6.36 -15.36 -5.20
C PRO A 72 6.96 -14.06 -4.67
N VAL A 73 7.37 -14.05 -3.41
CA VAL A 73 8.02 -12.91 -2.77
C VAL A 73 9.53 -12.98 -3.01
N LEU A 74 10.08 -11.97 -3.66
CA LEU A 74 11.52 -11.86 -3.90
C LEU A 74 12.27 -11.27 -2.69
N SER A 75 11.64 -10.32 -1.97
CA SER A 75 12.31 -9.57 -0.90
C SER A 75 11.35 -9.29 0.26
N LYS A 76 11.34 -10.16 1.28
CA LYS A 76 10.44 -10.03 2.43
C LYS A 76 10.59 -8.73 3.22
N HIS A 77 11.79 -8.16 3.31
CA HIS A 77 12.00 -6.91 4.04
C HIS A 77 11.25 -5.72 3.41
N LEU A 78 10.85 -5.83 2.13
CA LEU A 78 10.07 -4.81 1.42
C LEU A 78 8.56 -4.89 1.70
N GLU A 79 8.12 -5.81 2.57
CA GLU A 79 6.76 -5.85 3.10
C GLU A 79 6.47 -4.73 4.11
N SER A 80 7.53 -4.12 4.66
CA SER A 80 7.41 -3.07 5.66
C SER A 80 6.92 -1.75 5.07
N PRO A 81 5.94 -1.07 5.70
CA PRO A 81 5.51 0.27 5.30
C PRO A 81 6.61 1.33 5.44
N GLU A 82 7.69 1.04 6.19
CA GLU A 82 8.84 1.92 6.33
C GLU A 82 9.51 2.24 4.97
N THR A 83 9.36 1.36 3.98
CA THR A 83 9.85 1.60 2.62
C THR A 83 9.15 2.79 1.93
N LEU A 84 7.98 3.22 2.43
CA LEU A 84 7.23 4.35 1.91
C LEU A 84 7.73 5.72 2.40
N ARG A 85 8.73 5.78 3.30
CA ARG A 85 9.23 7.05 3.84
C ARG A 85 9.72 7.99 2.74
N LEU A 86 10.55 7.51 1.83
CA LEU A 86 11.08 8.34 0.76
C LEU A 86 10.00 8.90 -0.20
N PRO A 87 9.05 8.10 -0.70
CA PRO A 87 7.89 8.64 -1.44
C PRO A 87 7.15 9.72 -0.65
N LEU A 88 6.84 9.48 0.64
CA LEU A 88 6.15 10.44 1.51
C LEU A 88 6.96 11.74 1.69
N GLU A 89 8.27 11.64 1.94
CA GLU A 89 9.18 12.80 2.03
C GLU A 89 9.26 13.58 0.72
N CYS A 90 9.03 12.93 -0.42
CA CYS A 90 8.95 13.56 -1.73
C CYS A 90 7.57 14.21 -1.99
N GLY A 91 6.61 14.08 -1.08
CA GLY A 91 5.27 14.64 -1.21
C GLY A 91 4.26 13.74 -1.92
N VAL A 92 4.57 12.46 -2.15
CA VAL A 92 3.63 11.50 -2.74
C VAL A 92 2.58 11.11 -1.71
N THR A 93 1.30 11.21 -2.07
CA THR A 93 0.24 10.58 -1.28
C THR A 93 0.35 9.06 -1.42
N CYS A 94 0.46 8.34 -0.31
CA CYS A 94 0.62 6.90 -0.29
C CYS A 94 -0.58 6.21 0.37
N ILE A 95 -0.96 5.05 -0.19
CA ILE A 95 -1.93 4.12 0.40
C ILE A 95 -1.21 2.81 0.65
N ALA A 96 -1.10 2.44 1.92
CA ALA A 96 -0.56 1.14 2.35
C ALA A 96 -1.69 0.10 2.29
N ALA A 97 -1.71 -0.69 1.21
CA ALA A 97 -2.74 -1.71 1.01
C ALA A 97 -2.69 -2.76 2.13
N HIS A 98 -3.87 -3.26 2.51
CA HIS A 98 -4.08 -4.31 3.51
C HIS A 98 -3.61 -3.93 4.93
N GLY A 99 -3.50 -2.61 5.23
CA GLY A 99 -3.11 -2.13 6.56
C GLY A 99 -1.78 -2.66 7.07
N ALA A 100 -0.86 -3.07 6.18
CA ALA A 100 0.41 -3.72 6.50
C ALA A 100 0.26 -4.96 7.42
N GLY A 101 -0.88 -5.66 7.31
CA GLY A 101 -1.19 -6.81 8.13
C GLY A 101 -0.36 -8.05 7.79
N ARG A 102 -0.26 -8.96 8.76
CA ARG A 102 0.34 -10.27 8.52
C ARG A 102 -0.53 -11.11 7.60
N ASN A 103 0.08 -11.99 6.81
CA ASN A 103 -0.64 -12.92 5.94
C ASN A 103 -0.53 -14.39 6.42
N ALA A 104 0.09 -14.63 7.56
CA ALA A 104 0.19 -15.94 8.20
C ALA A 104 0.33 -15.76 9.70
N PRO A 105 -0.05 -16.76 10.53
CA PRO A 105 0.03 -16.64 12.00
C PRO A 105 1.41 -16.25 12.53
N LEU A 106 2.47 -16.72 11.85
CA LEU A 106 3.87 -16.42 12.19
C LEU A 106 4.52 -15.39 11.27
N GLY A 107 3.74 -14.77 10.37
CA GLY A 107 4.21 -13.73 9.46
C GLY A 107 4.55 -12.43 10.19
N ALA A 108 5.41 -11.62 9.57
CA ALA A 108 5.70 -10.29 10.08
C ALA A 108 4.41 -9.44 10.16
N HIS A 109 4.29 -8.68 11.24
CA HIS A 109 3.14 -7.84 11.52
C HIS A 109 3.57 -6.38 11.58
N HIS A 110 3.27 -5.65 10.52
CA HIS A 110 3.75 -4.28 10.34
C HIS A 110 2.71 -3.21 10.65
N THR A 111 1.46 -3.57 10.98
CA THR A 111 0.38 -2.62 11.29
C THR A 111 0.76 -1.60 12.38
N PRO A 112 1.43 -1.98 13.49
CA PRO A 112 1.85 -0.99 14.48
C PRO A 112 2.84 0.04 13.93
N ALA A 113 3.74 -0.36 13.02
CA ALA A 113 4.65 0.56 12.35
C ALA A 113 3.90 1.51 11.40
N LEU A 114 2.94 0.98 10.64
CA LEU A 114 2.08 1.77 9.78
C LEU A 114 1.30 2.83 10.58
N ILE A 115 0.67 2.45 11.69
CA ILE A 115 -0.10 3.36 12.55
C ILE A 115 0.79 4.51 13.07
N ARG A 116 2.04 4.23 13.45
CA ARG A 116 2.99 5.29 13.84
C ARG A 116 3.27 6.23 12.67
N MET A 117 3.57 5.68 11.49
CA MET A 117 3.83 6.49 10.29
C MET A 117 2.62 7.33 9.88
N MET A 118 1.40 6.82 9.98
CA MET A 118 0.18 7.58 9.65
C MET A 118 0.01 8.81 10.56
N ARG A 119 0.48 8.77 11.80
CA ARG A 119 0.50 9.94 12.69
C ARG A 119 1.52 11.00 12.26
N ASP A 120 2.66 10.55 11.72
CA ASP A 120 3.75 11.42 11.27
C ASP A 120 3.47 12.02 9.88
N TYR A 121 2.73 11.28 9.03
CA TYR A 121 2.46 11.64 7.63
C TYR A 121 0.95 11.73 7.36
N PRO A 122 0.35 12.93 7.36
CA PRO A 122 -1.10 13.11 7.11
C PRO A 122 -1.57 12.64 5.73
N HIS A 123 -0.65 12.48 4.77
CA HIS A 123 -0.91 11.98 3.42
C HIS A 123 -0.55 10.50 3.22
N LEU A 124 -0.37 9.76 4.33
CA LEU A 124 -0.30 8.31 4.33
C LEU A 124 -1.65 7.74 4.79
N TYR A 125 -2.20 6.88 3.97
CA TYR A 125 -3.46 6.17 4.22
C TYR A 125 -3.21 4.67 4.32
N ALA A 126 -4.10 3.96 5.00
CA ALA A 126 -4.25 2.52 4.92
C ALA A 126 -5.52 2.18 4.14
N ASP A 127 -5.62 1.00 3.56
CA ASP A 127 -6.90 0.46 3.15
C ASP A 127 -7.27 -0.81 3.94
N ASN A 128 -8.55 -1.12 3.96
CA ASN A 128 -9.09 -2.32 4.63
C ASN A 128 -9.26 -3.50 3.68
N SER A 129 -8.67 -3.45 2.50
CA SER A 129 -8.77 -4.50 1.49
C SER A 129 -8.21 -5.83 2.02
N ALA A 130 -8.90 -6.93 1.72
CA ALA A 130 -8.59 -8.28 2.19
C ALA A 130 -8.54 -8.48 3.72
N LEU A 131 -8.86 -7.48 4.56
CA LEU A 131 -8.80 -7.61 6.03
C LEU A 131 -9.91 -8.47 6.62
N THR A 132 -10.90 -8.85 5.84
CA THR A 132 -11.92 -9.84 6.24
C THR A 132 -11.43 -11.29 6.06
N SER A 133 -10.29 -11.51 5.39
CA SER A 133 -9.74 -12.84 5.22
C SER A 133 -9.24 -13.42 6.55
N PHE A 134 -9.31 -14.75 6.68
CA PHE A 134 -8.96 -15.46 7.91
C PHE A 134 -7.54 -15.15 8.44
N ASN A 135 -6.60 -14.95 7.54
CA ASN A 135 -5.20 -14.72 7.88
C ASN A 135 -4.85 -13.25 8.20
N ARG A 136 -5.74 -12.29 7.88
CA ARG A 136 -5.53 -10.84 8.07
C ARG A 136 -6.48 -10.20 9.07
N HIS A 137 -7.47 -10.92 9.58
CA HIS A 137 -8.59 -10.39 10.39
C HIS A 137 -8.14 -9.58 11.62
N VAL A 138 -6.98 -9.87 12.20
CA VAL A 138 -6.45 -9.14 13.39
C VAL A 138 -6.07 -7.69 13.10
N THR A 139 -5.80 -7.35 11.84
CA THR A 139 -5.35 -6.01 11.43
C THR A 139 -6.48 -4.98 11.49
N LEU A 140 -7.70 -5.36 11.10
CA LEU A 140 -8.84 -4.44 11.09
C LEU A 140 -9.15 -3.85 12.48
N PRO A 141 -9.25 -4.64 13.57
CA PRO A 141 -9.43 -4.08 14.91
C PRO A 141 -8.32 -3.12 15.34
N GLU A 142 -7.09 -3.38 14.95
CA GLU A 142 -5.96 -2.50 15.28
C GLU A 142 -6.08 -1.15 14.58
N LEU A 143 -6.43 -1.14 13.29
CA LEU A 143 -6.68 0.09 12.54
C LEU A 143 -7.86 0.87 13.15
N LEU A 144 -8.95 0.20 13.49
CA LEU A 144 -10.12 0.85 14.09
C LEU A 144 -9.80 1.45 15.47
N ARG A 145 -9.01 0.77 16.29
CA ARG A 145 -8.60 1.28 17.63
C ARG A 145 -7.53 2.37 17.55
N SER A 146 -6.91 2.59 16.40
CA SER A 146 -5.86 3.61 16.24
C SER A 146 -6.35 5.06 16.39
N GLY A 147 -7.66 5.29 16.19
CA GLY A 147 -8.27 6.62 16.14
C GLY A 147 -8.02 7.38 14.83
N LEU A 148 -7.40 6.74 13.83
CA LEU A 148 -7.04 7.34 12.53
C LEU A 148 -8.05 7.01 11.43
N HIS A 149 -9.35 7.06 11.74
CA HIS A 149 -10.41 6.60 10.85
C HIS A 149 -10.43 7.35 9.50
N ASP A 150 -10.11 8.65 9.51
CA ASP A 150 -10.06 9.47 8.30
C ASP A 150 -8.92 9.12 7.34
N GLN A 151 -7.94 8.33 7.82
CA GLN A 151 -6.84 7.81 7.03
C GLN A 151 -7.03 6.33 6.66
N VAL A 152 -8.20 5.73 6.91
CA VAL A 152 -8.50 4.35 6.53
C VAL A 152 -9.53 4.33 5.40
N LEU A 153 -9.11 3.87 4.24
CA LEU A 153 -9.92 3.80 3.02
C LEU A 153 -10.57 2.44 2.87
N HIS A 154 -11.67 2.39 2.10
CA HIS A 154 -12.27 1.14 1.70
C HIS A 154 -11.63 0.59 0.42
N GLY A 155 -11.29 -0.70 0.42
CA GLY A 155 -10.84 -1.46 -0.74
C GLY A 155 -11.41 -2.88 -0.71
N SER A 156 -11.71 -3.46 -1.87
CA SER A 156 -12.23 -4.84 -1.98
C SER A 156 -11.12 -5.88 -2.10
N ASP A 157 -10.02 -5.54 -2.75
CA ASP A 157 -9.00 -6.49 -3.21
C ASP A 157 -9.60 -7.63 -4.08
N TYR A 158 -10.62 -7.26 -4.89
CA TYR A 158 -11.27 -8.23 -5.79
C TYR A 158 -10.23 -8.92 -6.70
N PRO A 159 -10.26 -10.27 -6.86
CA PRO A 159 -11.30 -11.21 -6.47
C PRO A 159 -11.09 -11.95 -5.12
N VAL A 160 -10.34 -11.38 -4.19
CA VAL A 160 -10.17 -11.99 -2.86
C VAL A 160 -11.54 -12.11 -2.17
N PRO A 161 -11.93 -13.31 -1.69
CA PRO A 161 -13.23 -13.51 -1.08
C PRO A 161 -13.41 -12.69 0.19
N VAL A 162 -14.52 -11.98 0.31
CA VAL A 162 -14.97 -11.40 1.57
C VAL A 162 -15.63 -12.49 2.41
N VAL A 163 -15.08 -12.75 3.60
CA VAL A 163 -15.61 -13.76 4.52
C VAL A 163 -16.03 -13.10 5.83
N PRO A 164 -17.26 -13.34 6.32
CA PRO A 164 -17.78 -12.67 7.52
C PRO A 164 -17.12 -13.13 8.82
N TRP A 165 -16.51 -14.31 8.83
CA TRP A 165 -15.88 -14.87 10.03
C TRP A 165 -14.68 -14.07 10.54
N GLY A 166 -13.91 -13.44 9.64
CA GLY A 166 -12.71 -12.70 10.02
C GLY A 166 -13.04 -11.58 11.01
N PRO A 167 -13.93 -10.64 10.68
CA PRO A 167 -14.39 -9.61 11.60
C PRO A 167 -15.03 -10.18 12.86
N TRP A 168 -15.82 -11.22 12.76
CA TRP A 168 -16.47 -11.88 13.91
C TRP A 168 -15.45 -12.44 14.91
N LEU A 169 -14.45 -13.18 14.43
CA LEU A 169 -13.37 -13.73 15.28
C LEU A 169 -12.52 -12.63 15.94
N SER A 170 -12.47 -11.44 15.37
CA SER A 170 -11.73 -10.31 15.90
C SER A 170 -12.53 -9.41 16.84
N GLY A 171 -13.83 -9.72 17.04
CA GLY A 171 -14.73 -8.90 17.84
C GLY A 171 -15.12 -7.58 17.18
N CYS A 172 -15.09 -7.51 15.85
CA CYS A 172 -15.55 -6.37 15.05
C CYS A 172 -16.98 -6.66 14.56
N TYR A 173 -17.98 -6.45 15.42
CA TYR A 173 -19.42 -6.56 15.12
C TYR A 173 -20.23 -5.56 15.95
#